data_8fcc75d8e68805e6623e23c163216486
#
_entry.id   8fcc75d8e68805e6623e23c163216486
#
_cell.length_a   1.000
_cell.length_b   1.000
_cell.length_c   1.000
_cell.angle_alpha   90.00
_cell.angle_beta   90.00
_cell.angle_gamma   90.00
#
_symmetry.space_group_name_H-M   'P 1'
#
loop_
_entity.id
_entity.type
_entity.pdbx_description
1 polymer ?
#
loop_
_entity_poly.entity_id
_entity_poly.type
_entity_poly.pdbx_seq_one_letter_code
_entity_poly.pdbx_strand_id
1 'polypeptide(L)'
;MNKKISLYVLVGAVALTGCNKKMQDFAAEHFTTNPNPLEVVGDNVPGTVTANVPQKFFKKNAEVTVTPYLSYGMDNKATSQSYTFQGEKVKGNNPVINYKEGGTVTIPVNFVYTPEMMKSDLYLDFNVVQGKKVYTLPAVKVGEGVVATSTLADATTVTPSAAADKYQRVINEICDANLMFLINQANVRASELKKGSSVSNFNETVAEASKADNKEIEGIHVSSFASPEGGVKFNAKLSEKREHSTVNYLNKNLKKEKVDNYGDITSEFTAQDWDGFQKLVSESNIQDKDLILSVLSMYSDPEQREKEIRNLSSVFDQLAKEILPQLRYSRISASINTIGRSDEEIAAQYKEDPTQLSIDELLYAATKTDNVNEKEDIYKTAVKQYPNDYRAYNNLGMAQYVKGNYNDAKANFEKAASLNPNSDEAKMNLGLIKMMNKDYNGAREAFGSAANAEGINEAMGVYYLRQGDYQTAAKAFGDSKSNNAALAQILNKDYSAAQSTLEAVKAPNATTYYMMAVVAARTNNEQAVY
;
A
#
# COMPACT_ATOMS: atom_id res chain seq x y z
N MET A 1 15.20 19.01 -54.52
CA MET A 1 16.41 18.58 -55.28
C MET A 1 17.32 17.86 -54.32
N ASN A 2 17.29 16.53 -54.42
CA ASN A 2 18.04 15.60 -53.57
C ASN A 2 19.50 15.56 -54.00
N LYS A 3 20.41 15.76 -53.06
CA LYS A 3 21.79 15.29 -53.27
C LYS A 3 22.15 14.27 -52.17
N LYS A 4 22.06 13.00 -52.51
CA LYS A 4 22.71 11.90 -51.78
C LYS A 4 24.20 12.03 -52.00
N ILE A 5 24.97 12.21 -50.95
CA ILE A 5 26.43 12.11 -50.97
C ILE A 5 26.76 10.70 -50.46
N SER A 6 27.06 9.80 -51.41
CA SER A 6 27.65 8.49 -51.12
C SER A 6 29.16 8.66 -51.00
N LEU A 7 29.70 8.47 -49.80
CA LEU A 7 31.13 8.45 -49.56
C LEU A 7 31.65 7.03 -49.79
N TYR A 8 32.26 6.78 -50.95
CA TYR A 8 33.01 5.53 -51.20
C TYR A 8 34.39 5.65 -50.57
N VAL A 9 34.65 4.87 -49.51
CA VAL A 9 36.01 4.66 -49.00
C VAL A 9 36.66 3.54 -49.82
N LEU A 10 37.60 3.90 -50.63
CA LEU A 10 38.42 2.98 -51.41
C LEU A 10 39.48 2.36 -50.50
N VAL A 11 39.30 1.10 -50.09
CA VAL A 11 40.32 0.36 -49.34
C VAL A 11 41.29 -0.28 -50.37
N GLY A 12 42.46 0.31 -50.46
CA GLY A 12 43.57 -0.28 -51.24
C GLY A 12 44.20 -1.46 -50.49
N ALA A 13 44.03 -2.67 -51.02
CA ALA A 13 44.71 -3.85 -50.51
C ALA A 13 46.19 -3.87 -50.98
N VAL A 14 47.13 -3.60 -50.07
CA VAL A 14 48.55 -3.87 -50.26
C VAL A 14 48.88 -5.25 -49.69
N ALA A 15 49.05 -6.23 -50.52
CA ALA A 15 49.55 -7.56 -50.12
C ALA A 15 51.09 -7.52 -49.93
N LEU A 16 51.55 -7.53 -48.69
CA LEU A 16 52.93 -7.74 -48.31
C LEU A 16 53.12 -9.16 -47.74
N THR A 17 53.79 -10.03 -48.50
CA THR A 17 54.20 -11.36 -48.07
C THR A 17 55.45 -11.31 -47.20
N GLY A 18 55.29 -11.57 -45.87
CA GLY A 18 56.40 -11.71 -44.92
C GLY A 18 56.10 -12.81 -43.89
N CYS A 19 56.92 -13.84 -43.83
CA CYS A 19 56.81 -14.94 -42.85
C CYS A 19 57.09 -14.47 -41.47
N ASN A 20 56.07 -14.39 -40.67
CA ASN A 20 55.89 -14.33 -39.20
C ASN A 20 54.67 -13.45 -38.87
N LYS A 21 53.53 -13.88 -39.43
CA LYS A 21 52.35 -13.01 -39.54
C LYS A 21 51.70 -12.83 -38.17
N LYS A 22 51.61 -11.58 -37.72
CA LYS A 22 50.65 -11.15 -36.67
C LYS A 22 49.25 -11.66 -37.03
N MET A 23 48.38 -11.71 -36.05
CA MET A 23 46.95 -11.92 -36.26
C MET A 23 46.41 -10.78 -37.15
N GLN A 24 45.40 -11.07 -37.97
CA GLN A 24 44.72 -10.06 -38.75
C GLN A 24 43.91 -9.14 -37.84
N ASP A 25 43.67 -7.92 -38.30
CA ASP A 25 42.82 -6.98 -37.56
C ASP A 25 41.36 -7.40 -37.66
N PHE A 26 40.64 -7.23 -36.56
CA PHE A 26 39.20 -7.44 -36.53
C PHE A 26 38.49 -6.30 -37.28
N ALA A 27 37.41 -6.64 -38.00
CA ALA A 27 36.51 -5.66 -38.62
C ALA A 27 35.17 -5.63 -37.89
N ALA A 28 34.44 -4.51 -37.98
CA ALA A 28 33.16 -4.33 -37.30
C ALA A 28 32.13 -5.40 -37.70
N GLU A 29 32.18 -5.90 -38.94
CA GLU A 29 31.30 -6.96 -39.45
C GLU A 29 31.42 -8.31 -38.74
N HIS A 30 32.51 -8.51 -38.00
CA HIS A 30 32.68 -9.70 -37.17
C HIS A 30 31.88 -9.66 -35.87
N PHE A 31 31.27 -8.53 -35.53
CA PHE A 31 30.63 -8.32 -34.24
C PHE A 31 29.15 -7.95 -34.40
N THR A 32 28.36 -8.44 -33.45
CA THR A 32 26.94 -8.05 -33.31
C THR A 32 26.67 -7.71 -31.85
N THR A 33 26.19 -6.48 -31.60
CA THR A 33 25.83 -6.01 -30.25
C THR A 33 24.34 -6.21 -30.03
N ASN A 34 23.95 -6.68 -28.85
CA ASN A 34 22.55 -6.86 -28.45
C ASN A 34 22.36 -6.43 -26.99
N PRO A 35 21.42 -5.49 -26.69
CA PRO A 35 20.71 -4.64 -27.65
C PRO A 35 21.63 -3.65 -28.36
N ASN A 36 21.21 -3.13 -29.51
CA ASN A 36 21.94 -2.10 -30.24
C ASN A 36 20.95 -0.99 -30.69
N PRO A 37 21.04 0.22 -30.16
CA PRO A 37 21.96 0.67 -29.12
C PRO A 37 21.78 -0.08 -27.77
N LEU A 38 22.76 0.01 -26.87
CA LEU A 38 22.65 -0.52 -25.51
C LEU A 38 21.56 0.23 -24.74
N GLU A 39 20.97 -0.44 -23.76
CA GLU A 39 19.87 0.14 -22.95
C GLU A 39 20.23 0.17 -21.47
N VAL A 40 19.81 1.24 -20.77
CA VAL A 40 19.95 1.35 -19.32
C VAL A 40 18.91 0.46 -18.64
N VAL A 41 19.37 -0.38 -17.71
CA VAL A 41 18.53 -1.21 -16.85
C VAL A 41 18.93 -0.94 -15.40
N GLY A 42 18.05 -0.32 -14.65
CA GLY A 42 18.39 0.20 -13.32
C GLY A 42 19.48 1.28 -13.40
N ASP A 43 20.60 1.05 -12.72
CA ASP A 43 21.76 1.95 -12.74
C ASP A 43 22.89 1.42 -13.66
N ASN A 44 22.62 0.40 -14.47
CA ASN A 44 23.62 -0.26 -15.30
C ASN A 44 23.26 -0.25 -16.78
N VAL A 45 24.26 -0.51 -17.62
CA VAL A 45 24.13 -0.67 -19.08
C VAL A 45 24.58 -2.08 -19.45
N PRO A 46 23.73 -3.09 -19.28
CA PRO A 46 24.05 -4.46 -19.66
C PRO A 46 23.91 -4.68 -21.17
N GLY A 47 24.65 -5.64 -21.67
CA GLY A 47 24.53 -6.08 -23.07
C GLY A 47 25.46 -7.25 -23.38
N THR A 48 25.45 -7.67 -24.64
CA THR A 48 26.34 -8.69 -25.15
C THR A 48 26.88 -8.28 -26.50
N VAL A 49 28.16 -8.56 -26.73
CA VAL A 49 28.77 -8.49 -28.07
C VAL A 49 29.10 -9.91 -28.50
N THR A 50 28.50 -10.36 -29.57
CA THR A 50 28.80 -11.66 -30.20
C THR A 50 29.85 -11.46 -31.29
N ALA A 51 30.97 -12.13 -31.15
CA ALA A 51 32.01 -12.14 -32.16
C ALA A 51 31.93 -13.43 -33.03
N ASN A 52 31.80 -13.26 -34.32
CA ASN A 52 31.87 -14.35 -35.31
C ASN A 52 33.26 -14.33 -35.95
N VAL A 53 34.15 -15.18 -35.44
CA VAL A 53 35.54 -15.25 -35.89
C VAL A 53 35.66 -16.17 -37.13
N PRO A 54 36.10 -15.65 -38.27
CA PRO A 54 36.17 -16.43 -39.52
C PRO A 54 37.19 -17.57 -39.45
N GLN A 55 37.07 -18.52 -40.39
CA GLN A 55 38.05 -19.58 -40.61
C GLN A 55 39.43 -19.00 -40.93
N LYS A 56 40.50 -19.61 -40.39
CA LYS A 56 41.89 -19.24 -40.59
C LYS A 56 42.29 -17.86 -40.06
N PHE A 57 41.41 -17.23 -39.28
CA PHE A 57 41.60 -15.91 -38.70
C PHE A 57 42.39 -15.97 -37.38
N PHE A 58 41.91 -16.73 -36.41
CA PHE A 58 42.47 -16.81 -35.06
C PHE A 58 43.71 -17.74 -35.05
N LYS A 59 44.85 -17.24 -34.63
CA LYS A 59 46.11 -18.02 -34.64
C LYS A 59 46.11 -19.11 -33.57
N LYS A 60 46.57 -20.31 -33.93
CA LYS A 60 46.60 -21.51 -33.07
C LYS A 60 47.31 -21.28 -31.72
N ASN A 61 48.34 -20.42 -31.72
CA ASN A 61 49.20 -20.12 -30.56
C ASN A 61 49.02 -18.71 -30.00
N ALA A 62 47.90 -18.07 -30.32
CA ALA A 62 47.54 -16.75 -29.81
C ALA A 62 46.54 -16.82 -28.66
N GLU A 63 46.70 -15.93 -27.73
CA GLU A 63 45.72 -15.58 -26.69
C GLU A 63 45.32 -14.13 -26.91
N VAL A 64 44.04 -13.86 -26.95
CA VAL A 64 43.49 -12.52 -27.21
C VAL A 64 42.60 -12.12 -26.03
N THR A 65 43.01 -11.07 -25.37
CA THR A 65 42.18 -10.43 -24.34
C THR A 65 41.41 -9.27 -24.97
N VAL A 66 40.08 -9.32 -24.85
CA VAL A 66 39.15 -8.33 -25.38
C VAL A 66 38.64 -7.53 -24.19
N THR A 67 38.78 -6.19 -24.25
CA THR A 67 38.28 -5.26 -23.23
C THR A 67 37.25 -4.34 -23.85
N PRO A 68 35.94 -4.53 -23.55
CA PRO A 68 34.90 -3.62 -24.01
C PRO A 68 34.97 -2.29 -23.25
N TYR A 69 34.74 -1.17 -23.95
CA TYR A 69 34.60 0.13 -23.32
C TYR A 69 33.65 1.04 -24.08
N LEU A 70 32.95 1.92 -23.32
CA LEU A 70 32.23 3.05 -23.87
C LEU A 70 33.15 4.26 -23.90
N SER A 71 33.23 4.95 -25.04
CA SER A 71 33.91 6.23 -25.23
C SER A 71 32.88 7.33 -25.32
N TYR A 72 32.96 8.36 -24.48
CA TYR A 72 32.00 9.47 -24.43
C TYR A 72 32.67 10.79 -24.03
N GLY A 73 32.01 11.90 -24.37
CA GLY A 73 32.63 13.22 -24.19
C GLY A 73 33.91 13.38 -25.01
N MET A 74 34.87 14.19 -24.53
CA MET A 74 36.13 14.42 -25.23
C MET A 74 37.13 13.28 -25.06
N ASP A 75 37.28 12.73 -23.82
CA ASP A 75 38.30 11.70 -23.54
C ASP A 75 37.88 10.68 -22.47
N ASN A 76 36.59 10.61 -22.13
CA ASN A 76 36.12 9.70 -21.09
C ASN A 76 35.95 8.28 -21.63
N LYS A 77 36.35 7.31 -20.80
CA LYS A 77 36.16 5.89 -21.05
C LYS A 77 35.60 5.19 -19.84
N ALA A 78 34.53 4.40 -20.02
CA ALA A 78 34.10 3.43 -19.03
C ALA A 78 34.41 2.03 -19.58
N THR A 79 35.13 1.21 -18.80
CA THR A 79 35.52 -0.14 -19.20
C THR A 79 34.64 -1.18 -18.55
N SER A 80 34.27 -2.22 -19.30
CA SER A 80 33.65 -3.43 -18.77
C SER A 80 34.70 -4.49 -18.47
N GLN A 81 34.28 -5.63 -17.94
CA GLN A 81 35.15 -6.77 -17.69
C GLN A 81 35.83 -7.26 -18.98
N SER A 82 37.12 -7.60 -18.90
CA SER A 82 37.87 -8.18 -20.00
C SER A 82 37.63 -9.68 -20.09
N TYR A 83 37.65 -10.21 -21.33
CA TYR A 83 37.51 -11.63 -21.64
C TYR A 83 38.67 -12.10 -22.48
N THR A 84 39.21 -13.28 -22.15
CA THR A 84 40.34 -13.85 -22.86
C THR A 84 39.93 -15.12 -23.61
N PHE A 85 40.32 -15.20 -24.88
CA PHE A 85 40.13 -16.36 -25.76
C PHE A 85 41.47 -16.89 -26.22
N GLN A 86 41.54 -18.19 -26.50
CA GLN A 86 42.81 -18.82 -26.89
C GLN A 86 42.69 -19.70 -28.11
N GLY A 87 43.77 -19.81 -28.85
CA GLY A 87 43.90 -20.78 -29.96
C GLY A 87 44.19 -22.19 -29.47
N GLU A 88 43.89 -23.20 -30.30
CA GLU A 88 43.94 -24.62 -29.94
C GLU A 88 45.32 -25.17 -29.50
N LYS A 89 46.40 -24.39 -29.66
CA LYS A 89 47.75 -24.74 -29.20
C LYS A 89 48.21 -24.03 -27.94
N VAL A 90 47.40 -23.13 -27.42
CA VAL A 90 47.67 -22.46 -26.12
C VAL A 90 47.29 -23.40 -24.98
N LYS A 91 48.22 -23.56 -24.04
CA LYS A 91 47.96 -24.35 -22.83
C LYS A 91 47.34 -23.43 -21.79
N GLY A 92 46.02 -23.44 -21.68
CA GLY A 92 45.25 -22.62 -20.74
C GLY A 92 43.80 -23.11 -20.68
N ASN A 93 42.98 -22.47 -19.84
CA ASN A 93 41.57 -22.81 -19.60
C ASN A 93 40.60 -21.83 -20.26
N ASN A 94 41.09 -20.89 -21.07
CA ASN A 94 40.24 -19.93 -21.76
C ASN A 94 39.45 -20.60 -22.90
N PRO A 95 38.29 -20.09 -23.29
CA PRO A 95 37.54 -20.61 -24.44
C PRO A 95 38.39 -20.66 -25.69
N VAL A 96 38.33 -21.80 -26.39
CA VAL A 96 39.19 -22.08 -27.56
C VAL A 96 38.47 -21.68 -28.84
N ILE A 97 39.17 -20.91 -29.69
CA ILE A 97 38.76 -20.61 -31.08
C ILE A 97 39.61 -21.43 -32.04
N ASN A 98 38.97 -22.27 -32.84
CA ASN A 98 39.65 -23.15 -33.75
C ASN A 98 40.15 -22.40 -35.01
N TYR A 99 41.42 -22.59 -35.40
CA TYR A 99 41.98 -21.93 -36.58
C TYR A 99 41.29 -22.37 -37.89
N LYS A 100 40.97 -23.64 -38.01
CA LYS A 100 40.39 -24.16 -39.27
C LYS A 100 38.92 -23.80 -39.45
N GLU A 101 38.17 -23.80 -38.36
CA GLU A 101 36.73 -23.70 -38.37
C GLU A 101 36.25 -22.27 -38.01
N GLY A 102 37.10 -21.49 -37.31
CA GLY A 102 36.65 -20.25 -36.69
C GLY A 102 35.87 -20.53 -35.42
N GLY A 103 34.93 -19.66 -35.10
CA GLY A 103 34.05 -19.85 -33.95
C GLY A 103 33.26 -18.60 -33.60
N THR A 104 32.19 -18.80 -32.83
CA THR A 104 31.38 -17.72 -32.26
C THR A 104 31.65 -17.64 -30.77
N VAL A 105 31.90 -16.43 -30.27
CA VAL A 105 32.10 -16.16 -28.85
C VAL A 105 31.23 -15.00 -28.39
N THR A 106 30.73 -15.09 -27.17
CA THR A 106 29.89 -14.05 -26.55
C THR A 106 30.71 -13.33 -25.50
N ILE A 107 30.69 -12.02 -25.56
CA ILE A 107 31.38 -11.09 -24.63
C ILE A 107 30.31 -10.30 -23.92
N PRO A 108 29.92 -10.65 -22.66
CA PRO A 108 29.03 -9.83 -21.87
C PRO A 108 29.65 -8.46 -21.59
N VAL A 109 28.82 -7.43 -21.62
CA VAL A 109 29.24 -6.07 -21.26
C VAL A 109 28.32 -5.54 -20.19
N ASN A 110 28.87 -4.75 -19.27
CA ASN A 110 28.09 -4.03 -18.27
C ASN A 110 28.87 -2.79 -17.81
N PHE A 111 28.18 -1.65 -17.80
CA PHE A 111 28.77 -0.38 -17.38
C PHE A 111 27.87 0.24 -16.31
N VAL A 112 28.44 0.96 -15.36
CA VAL A 112 27.66 1.83 -14.45
C VAL A 112 27.27 3.06 -15.26
N TYR A 113 25.95 3.32 -15.34
CA TYR A 113 25.42 4.39 -16.18
C TYR A 113 25.77 5.78 -15.68
N THR A 114 26.16 6.65 -16.59
CA THR A 114 26.18 8.12 -16.40
C THR A 114 25.49 8.81 -17.58
N PRO A 115 24.86 9.99 -17.38
CA PRO A 115 24.07 10.66 -18.44
C PRO A 115 24.87 10.94 -19.73
N GLU A 116 26.16 11.16 -19.62
CA GLU A 116 27.05 11.43 -20.76
C GLU A 116 27.14 10.23 -21.73
N MET A 117 26.87 9.01 -21.22
CA MET A 117 26.90 7.78 -22.04
C MET A 117 25.80 7.72 -23.10
N MET A 118 24.76 8.56 -23.05
CA MET A 118 23.77 8.62 -24.12
C MET A 118 24.39 8.97 -25.49
N LYS A 119 25.49 9.72 -25.48
CA LYS A 119 26.28 10.05 -26.67
C LYS A 119 27.64 9.35 -26.57
N SER A 120 27.65 8.05 -26.74
CA SER A 120 28.86 7.22 -26.63
C SER A 120 28.98 6.27 -27.81
N ASP A 121 30.19 5.75 -28.01
CA ASP A 121 30.50 4.66 -28.91
C ASP A 121 31.01 3.47 -28.13
N LEU A 122 30.52 2.28 -28.43
CA LEU A 122 31.02 1.03 -27.86
C LEU A 122 32.16 0.50 -28.70
N TYR A 123 33.33 0.33 -28.08
CA TYR A 123 34.53 -0.22 -28.68
C TYR A 123 34.98 -1.50 -27.98
N LEU A 124 35.73 -2.31 -28.73
CA LEU A 124 36.50 -3.42 -28.20
C LEU A 124 38.00 -3.14 -28.41
N ASP A 125 38.78 -3.16 -27.35
CA ASP A 125 40.25 -3.16 -27.37
C ASP A 125 40.75 -4.60 -27.37
N PHE A 126 41.81 -4.87 -28.12
CA PHE A 126 42.40 -6.20 -28.27
C PHE A 126 43.88 -6.21 -27.87
N ASN A 127 44.22 -7.02 -26.87
CA ASN A 127 45.59 -7.32 -26.49
C ASN A 127 45.93 -8.78 -26.87
N VAL A 128 46.94 -8.97 -27.66
CA VAL A 128 47.31 -10.28 -28.21
C VAL A 128 48.65 -10.74 -27.63
N VAL A 129 48.65 -11.95 -27.08
CA VAL A 129 49.86 -12.68 -26.71
C VAL A 129 50.03 -13.85 -27.70
N GLN A 130 51.03 -13.80 -28.53
CA GLN A 130 51.32 -14.85 -29.53
C GLN A 130 52.71 -15.42 -29.30
N GLY A 131 52.78 -16.52 -28.61
CA GLY A 131 54.06 -17.08 -28.14
C GLY A 131 54.78 -16.13 -27.16
N LYS A 132 55.93 -15.57 -27.56
CA LYS A 132 56.69 -14.58 -26.77
C LYS A 132 56.36 -13.12 -27.16
N LYS A 133 55.52 -12.90 -28.15
CA LYS A 133 55.17 -11.55 -28.64
C LYS A 133 53.89 -11.06 -28.02
N VAL A 134 53.91 -9.82 -27.55
CA VAL A 134 52.74 -9.08 -27.05
C VAL A 134 52.53 -7.89 -27.97
N TYR A 135 51.33 -7.67 -28.44
CA TYR A 135 50.96 -6.53 -29.26
C TYR A 135 49.44 -6.26 -29.20
N THR A 136 49.01 -5.07 -29.55
CA THR A 136 47.62 -4.68 -29.66
C THR A 136 47.17 -4.71 -31.10
N LEU A 137 45.86 -5.00 -31.33
CA LEU A 137 45.20 -4.72 -32.61
C LEU A 137 44.41 -3.41 -32.51
N PRO A 138 44.07 -2.79 -33.65
CA PRO A 138 43.22 -1.59 -33.62
C PRO A 138 41.90 -1.86 -32.91
N ALA A 139 41.44 -0.89 -32.14
CA ALA A 139 40.14 -0.94 -31.52
C ALA A 139 39.01 -0.95 -32.56
N VAL A 140 37.97 -1.71 -32.32
CA VAL A 140 36.82 -1.83 -33.25
C VAL A 140 35.58 -1.26 -32.61
N LYS A 141 34.91 -0.29 -33.28
CA LYS A 141 33.60 0.21 -32.90
C LYS A 141 32.55 -0.86 -33.25
N VAL A 142 31.73 -1.24 -32.26
CA VAL A 142 30.73 -2.30 -32.34
C VAL A 142 29.32 -1.89 -31.98
N GLY A 143 29.13 -0.63 -31.55
CA GLY A 143 27.82 -0.09 -31.23
C GLY A 143 27.85 1.43 -31.02
N GLU A 144 26.68 2.05 -31.01
CA GLU A 144 26.52 3.50 -30.84
C GLU A 144 25.43 3.83 -29.80
N GLY A 145 25.77 4.70 -28.88
CA GLY A 145 24.83 5.29 -27.93
C GLY A 145 24.30 4.33 -26.86
N VAL A 146 23.66 4.93 -25.89
CA VAL A 146 22.94 4.24 -24.83
C VAL A 146 21.55 4.86 -24.70
N VAL A 147 20.51 4.04 -24.81
CA VAL A 147 19.13 4.45 -24.60
C VAL A 147 18.84 4.47 -23.10
N ALA A 148 18.47 5.63 -22.58
CA ALA A 148 18.29 5.86 -21.15
C ALA A 148 16.82 6.06 -20.74
N THR A 149 15.86 5.53 -21.51
CA THR A 149 14.42 5.73 -21.23
C THR A 149 14.01 5.26 -19.83
N SER A 150 14.62 4.19 -19.31
CA SER A 150 14.31 3.68 -17.96
C SER A 150 14.69 4.63 -16.82
N THR A 151 15.59 5.59 -17.08
CA THR A 151 16.00 6.60 -16.08
C THR A 151 14.91 7.63 -15.77
N LEU A 152 13.85 7.67 -16.61
CA LEU A 152 12.66 8.51 -16.37
C LEU A 152 11.81 8.01 -15.20
N ALA A 153 12.05 6.81 -14.67
CA ALA A 153 11.37 6.32 -13.47
C ALA A 153 11.63 7.28 -12.29
N ASP A 154 10.57 7.83 -11.73
CA ASP A 154 10.65 8.90 -10.73
C ASP A 154 9.83 8.57 -9.49
N ALA A 155 10.53 8.24 -8.39
CA ALA A 155 9.91 7.97 -7.11
C ALA A 155 9.29 9.22 -6.47
N THR A 156 9.77 10.42 -6.83
CA THR A 156 9.28 11.69 -6.24
C THR A 156 7.85 12.02 -6.65
N THR A 157 7.36 11.41 -7.75
CA THR A 157 5.99 11.57 -8.24
C THR A 157 4.99 10.63 -7.59
N VAL A 158 5.46 9.67 -6.79
CA VAL A 158 4.59 8.79 -6.01
C VAL A 158 4.06 9.57 -4.81
N THR A 159 2.73 9.57 -4.65
CA THR A 159 2.10 10.21 -3.49
C THR A 159 2.40 9.41 -2.23
N PRO A 160 3.00 10.00 -1.18
CA PRO A 160 3.18 9.35 0.09
C PRO A 160 1.84 8.99 0.75
N SER A 161 1.80 7.90 1.50
CA SER A 161 0.60 7.43 2.19
C SER A 161 0.30 8.29 3.40
N ALA A 162 -0.93 8.78 3.49
CA ALA A 162 -1.42 9.55 4.63
C ALA A 162 -1.97 8.63 5.72
N ALA A 163 -1.68 8.95 6.97
CA ALA A 163 -2.37 8.33 8.09
C ALA A 163 -3.75 8.97 8.25
N ALA A 164 -4.79 8.12 8.41
CA ALA A 164 -6.17 8.56 8.50
C ALA A 164 -6.43 9.45 9.73
N ASP A 165 -7.25 10.48 9.56
CA ASP A 165 -7.61 11.42 10.63
C ASP A 165 -8.49 10.78 11.71
N LYS A 166 -9.35 9.81 11.34
CA LYS A 166 -10.35 9.14 12.21
C LYS A 166 -11.44 10.07 12.75
N TYR A 167 -11.56 11.26 12.22
CA TYR A 167 -12.59 12.19 12.63
C TYR A 167 -13.98 11.66 12.28
N GLN A 168 -14.89 11.70 13.27
CA GLN A 168 -16.30 11.36 13.11
C GLN A 168 -17.11 12.51 13.68
N ARG A 169 -17.85 13.20 12.83
CA ARG A 169 -18.68 14.32 13.25
C ARG A 169 -19.82 13.91 14.19
N VAL A 170 -20.38 12.72 13.97
CA VAL A 170 -21.44 12.18 14.82
C VAL A 170 -20.96 10.84 15.37
N ILE A 171 -20.91 10.76 16.69
CA ILE A 171 -20.58 9.53 17.42
C ILE A 171 -21.85 9.07 18.14
N ASN A 172 -22.37 7.91 17.72
CA ASN A 172 -23.54 7.30 18.36
C ASN A 172 -23.09 6.41 19.53
N GLU A 173 -23.70 6.60 20.68
CA GLU A 173 -23.49 5.81 21.89
C GLU A 173 -24.83 5.24 22.35
N ILE A 174 -24.84 3.95 22.73
CA ILE A 174 -26.02 3.31 23.31
C ILE A 174 -25.85 3.28 24.83
N CYS A 175 -26.79 3.89 25.52
CA CYS A 175 -26.90 3.83 26.98
C CYS A 175 -27.99 2.82 27.34
N ASP A 176 -27.63 1.76 28.10
CA ASP A 176 -28.55 0.68 28.44
C ASP A 176 -28.82 0.62 29.96
N ALA A 177 -30.03 0.22 30.30
CA ALA A 177 -30.37 -0.17 31.66
C ALA A 177 -31.33 -1.35 31.69
N ASN A 178 -31.23 -2.20 32.70
CA ASN A 178 -32.18 -3.26 32.98
C ASN A 178 -33.04 -2.94 34.21
N LEU A 179 -34.35 -2.89 33.99
CA LEU A 179 -35.34 -2.77 35.04
C LEU A 179 -35.87 -4.14 35.42
N MET A 180 -35.54 -4.62 36.62
CA MET A 180 -35.82 -5.98 37.05
C MET A 180 -37.19 -6.14 37.68
N PHE A 181 -37.83 -7.29 37.41
CA PHE A 181 -39.14 -7.65 37.98
C PHE A 181 -39.08 -8.90 38.85
N LEU A 182 -39.99 -8.97 39.81
CA LEU A 182 -40.19 -10.23 40.54
C LEU A 182 -40.99 -11.24 39.70
N ILE A 183 -40.96 -12.49 40.12
CA ILE A 183 -41.73 -13.56 39.48
C ILE A 183 -43.21 -13.17 39.40
N ASN A 184 -43.80 -13.38 38.22
CA ASN A 184 -45.23 -13.08 37.94
C ASN A 184 -45.66 -11.63 38.19
N GLN A 185 -44.73 -10.69 38.31
CA GLN A 185 -44.99 -9.27 38.51
C GLN A 185 -44.51 -8.41 37.35
N ALA A 186 -45.23 -7.28 37.14
CA ALA A 186 -44.91 -6.26 36.16
C ALA A 186 -44.83 -4.85 36.74
N ASN A 187 -44.92 -4.68 38.07
CA ASN A 187 -44.84 -3.37 38.70
C ASN A 187 -43.39 -2.92 38.89
N VAL A 188 -43.11 -1.66 38.54
CA VAL A 188 -41.82 -1.03 38.74
C VAL A 188 -41.58 -0.83 40.23
N ARG A 189 -40.48 -1.36 40.75
CA ARG A 189 -40.17 -1.32 42.19
C ARG A 189 -39.31 -0.10 42.55
N ALA A 190 -39.52 0.49 43.74
CA ALA A 190 -38.70 1.58 44.21
C ALA A 190 -37.21 1.19 44.38
N SER A 191 -36.92 -0.09 44.61
CA SER A 191 -35.54 -0.61 44.66
C SER A 191 -34.75 -0.46 43.38
N GLU A 192 -35.43 -0.58 42.23
CA GLU A 192 -34.82 -0.45 40.90
C GLU A 192 -34.49 1.00 40.53
N LEU A 193 -35.08 1.95 41.23
CA LEU A 193 -34.98 3.40 41.01
C LEU A 193 -34.05 4.09 42.00
N LYS A 194 -33.41 3.36 42.90
CA LYS A 194 -32.49 3.93 43.88
C LYS A 194 -31.27 4.52 43.21
N LYS A 195 -30.74 5.59 43.79
CA LYS A 195 -29.50 6.21 43.34
C LYS A 195 -28.37 5.16 43.20
N GLY A 196 -27.70 5.17 42.06
CA GLY A 196 -26.65 4.21 41.71
C GLY A 196 -27.17 2.88 41.16
N SER A 197 -28.48 2.70 40.97
CA SER A 197 -29.03 1.58 40.20
C SER A 197 -28.81 1.79 38.70
N SER A 198 -28.90 0.72 37.91
CA SER A 198 -28.79 0.79 36.46
C SER A 198 -29.78 1.80 35.85
N VAL A 199 -31.03 1.78 36.30
CA VAL A 199 -32.08 2.69 35.83
C VAL A 199 -31.81 4.14 36.26
N SER A 200 -31.29 4.38 37.50
CA SER A 200 -30.94 5.74 37.95
C SER A 200 -29.82 6.32 37.10
N ASN A 201 -28.77 5.55 36.83
CA ASN A 201 -27.65 5.99 36.00
C ASN A 201 -28.10 6.28 34.56
N PHE A 202 -28.97 5.44 33.99
CA PHE A 202 -29.61 5.69 32.69
C PHE A 202 -30.36 7.04 32.67
N ASN A 203 -31.21 7.29 33.68
CA ASN A 203 -31.96 8.54 33.78
C ASN A 203 -31.05 9.76 33.90
N GLU A 204 -29.96 9.66 34.67
CA GLU A 204 -28.95 10.71 34.80
C GLU A 204 -28.27 11.00 33.48
N THR A 205 -27.81 9.94 32.75
CA THR A 205 -27.18 10.05 31.43
C THR A 205 -28.10 10.70 30.39
N VAL A 206 -29.38 10.27 30.33
CA VAL A 206 -30.37 10.86 29.42
C VAL A 206 -30.67 12.32 29.78
N ALA A 207 -30.79 12.64 31.05
CA ALA A 207 -31.04 14.03 31.52
C ALA A 207 -29.82 14.95 31.29
N GLU A 208 -28.59 14.42 31.38
CA GLU A 208 -27.38 15.16 31.04
C GLU A 208 -27.26 15.36 29.52
N ALA A 209 -27.55 14.33 28.73
CA ALA A 209 -27.53 14.44 27.29
C ALA A 209 -28.53 15.46 26.75
N SER A 210 -29.74 15.53 27.33
CA SER A 210 -30.74 16.49 26.90
C SER A 210 -30.41 17.96 27.22
N LYS A 211 -29.45 18.22 28.10
CA LYS A 211 -28.98 19.56 28.47
C LYS A 211 -27.72 19.99 27.76
N ALA A 212 -27.04 19.06 27.12
CA ALA A 212 -25.80 19.33 26.41
C ALA A 212 -26.10 19.85 24.99
N ASP A 213 -25.51 20.98 24.63
CA ASP A 213 -25.73 21.61 23.31
C ASP A 213 -25.24 20.76 22.14
N ASN A 214 -24.31 19.84 22.40
CA ASN A 214 -23.71 18.96 21.41
C ASN A 214 -24.18 17.51 21.46
N LYS A 215 -25.29 17.24 22.17
CA LYS A 215 -25.89 15.90 22.25
C LYS A 215 -27.32 15.87 21.76
N GLU A 216 -27.67 14.81 21.06
CA GLU A 216 -29.03 14.56 20.57
C GLU A 216 -29.44 13.13 20.96
N ILE A 217 -30.61 13.00 21.58
CA ILE A 217 -31.19 11.71 21.89
C ILE A 217 -32.07 11.32 20.69
N GLU A 218 -31.63 10.34 19.92
CA GLU A 218 -32.30 9.88 18.70
C GLU A 218 -33.60 9.15 18.99
N GLY A 219 -33.60 8.35 20.04
CA GLY A 219 -34.76 7.60 20.49
C GLY A 219 -34.44 6.72 21.70
N ILE A 220 -35.52 6.22 22.31
CA ILE A 220 -35.43 5.25 23.41
C ILE A 220 -36.18 3.99 23.01
N HIS A 221 -35.53 2.85 23.19
CA HIS A 221 -36.13 1.55 22.88
C HIS A 221 -36.33 0.74 24.18
N VAL A 222 -37.47 0.07 24.29
CA VAL A 222 -37.82 -0.79 25.44
C VAL A 222 -38.09 -2.20 24.96
N SER A 223 -37.23 -3.15 25.34
CA SER A 223 -37.46 -4.58 25.11
C SER A 223 -37.78 -5.27 26.42
N SER A 224 -38.97 -5.84 26.55
CA SER A 224 -39.46 -6.46 27.79
C SER A 224 -39.55 -7.97 27.67
N PHE A 225 -39.08 -8.67 28.69
CA PHE A 225 -38.92 -10.11 28.67
C PHE A 225 -39.63 -10.79 29.85
N ALA A 226 -40.10 -12.01 29.59
CA ALA A 226 -40.43 -12.93 30.67
C ALA A 226 -39.44 -14.11 30.65
N SER A 227 -39.13 -14.62 31.82
CA SER A 227 -38.30 -15.85 31.93
C SER A 227 -39.04 -17.05 31.40
N PRO A 228 -38.34 -18.03 30.77
CA PRO A 228 -38.95 -19.17 30.11
C PRO A 228 -39.54 -20.23 31.09
N GLU A 229 -39.85 -19.87 32.32
CA GLU A 229 -40.38 -20.79 33.34
C GLU A 229 -41.91 -20.92 33.38
N GLY A 230 -42.62 -20.26 32.47
CA GLY A 230 -44.08 -20.29 32.41
C GLY A 230 -44.59 -20.50 30.98
N GLY A 231 -45.81 -20.94 30.83
CA GLY A 231 -46.42 -21.17 29.54
C GLY A 231 -46.40 -19.92 28.64
N VAL A 232 -46.20 -20.07 27.33
CA VAL A 232 -46.00 -19.00 26.34
C VAL A 232 -47.10 -17.94 26.39
N LYS A 233 -48.38 -18.35 26.47
CA LYS A 233 -49.52 -17.42 26.50
C LYS A 233 -49.54 -16.54 27.78
N PHE A 234 -49.13 -17.09 28.93
CA PHE A 234 -49.06 -16.38 30.16
C PHE A 234 -47.88 -15.38 30.10
N ASN A 235 -46.75 -15.86 29.66
CA ASN A 235 -45.54 -15.04 29.56
C ASN A 235 -45.65 -13.91 28.53
N ALA A 236 -46.38 -14.11 27.43
CA ALA A 236 -46.69 -13.05 26.49
C ALA A 236 -47.45 -11.89 27.16
N LYS A 237 -48.53 -12.20 27.91
CA LYS A 237 -49.25 -11.19 28.66
C LYS A 237 -48.42 -10.54 29.76
N LEU A 238 -47.50 -11.27 30.40
CA LEU A 238 -46.65 -10.76 31.45
C LEU A 238 -45.58 -9.82 30.91
N SER A 239 -44.92 -10.20 29.79
CA SER A 239 -43.92 -9.35 29.14
C SER A 239 -44.55 -8.08 28.53
N GLU A 240 -45.73 -8.16 27.94
CA GLU A 240 -46.52 -7.00 27.50
C GLU A 240 -46.84 -6.05 28.64
N LYS A 241 -47.28 -6.58 29.79
CA LYS A 241 -47.51 -5.73 31.00
C LYS A 241 -46.24 -5.08 31.53
N ARG A 242 -45.10 -5.77 31.46
CA ARG A 242 -43.79 -5.22 31.83
C ARG A 242 -43.39 -4.09 30.92
N GLU A 243 -43.58 -4.28 29.61
CA GLU A 243 -43.34 -3.28 28.56
C GLU A 243 -44.18 -2.02 28.87
N HIS A 244 -45.51 -2.13 29.03
CA HIS A 244 -46.37 -1.02 29.36
C HIS A 244 -45.98 -0.31 30.66
N SER A 245 -45.63 -1.05 31.71
CA SER A 245 -45.19 -0.47 32.98
C SER A 245 -43.88 0.29 32.83
N THR A 246 -42.96 -0.22 32.02
CA THR A 246 -41.66 0.42 31.77
C THR A 246 -41.84 1.69 30.96
N VAL A 247 -42.59 1.64 29.85
CA VAL A 247 -42.89 2.81 29.02
C VAL A 247 -43.63 3.90 29.85
N ASN A 248 -44.62 3.51 30.67
CA ASN A 248 -45.29 4.46 31.57
C ASN A 248 -44.33 5.08 32.60
N TYR A 249 -43.41 4.31 33.12
CA TYR A 249 -42.37 4.82 34.01
C TYR A 249 -41.50 5.84 33.30
N LEU A 250 -40.98 5.50 32.13
CA LEU A 250 -40.11 6.37 31.31
C LEU A 250 -40.80 7.69 31.00
N ASN A 251 -42.02 7.66 30.48
CA ASN A 251 -42.77 8.87 30.17
C ASN A 251 -42.95 9.80 31.38
N LYS A 252 -43.22 9.22 32.57
CA LYS A 252 -43.33 9.99 33.80
C LYS A 252 -41.99 10.57 34.25
N ASN A 253 -40.89 9.80 34.12
CA ASN A 253 -39.56 10.23 34.51
C ASN A 253 -39.01 11.32 33.59
N LEU A 254 -39.09 11.14 32.25
CA LEU A 254 -38.67 12.13 31.27
C LEU A 254 -39.40 13.47 31.49
N LYS A 255 -40.69 13.44 31.70
CA LYS A 255 -41.46 14.64 32.04
C LYS A 255 -41.02 15.28 33.35
N LYS A 256 -40.74 14.49 34.39
CA LYS A 256 -40.24 14.98 35.69
C LYS A 256 -38.89 15.67 35.57
N GLU A 257 -37.97 15.07 34.79
CA GLU A 257 -36.61 15.59 34.56
C GLU A 257 -36.58 16.68 33.47
N LYS A 258 -37.73 17.03 32.86
CA LYS A 258 -37.89 18.03 31.79
C LYS A 258 -37.06 17.71 30.55
N VAL A 259 -37.00 16.44 30.20
CA VAL A 259 -36.38 15.97 28.95
C VAL A 259 -37.48 16.02 27.88
N ASP A 260 -37.39 16.98 26.97
CA ASP A 260 -38.42 17.21 25.93
C ASP A 260 -37.99 16.68 24.54
N ASN A 261 -36.68 16.65 24.25
CA ASN A 261 -36.10 16.15 23.00
C ASN A 261 -35.43 14.79 23.21
N TYR A 262 -36.19 13.71 23.03
CA TYR A 262 -35.69 12.33 23.15
C TYR A 262 -36.11 11.41 22.02
N GLY A 263 -36.56 11.97 20.88
CA GLY A 263 -37.07 11.20 19.74
C GLY A 263 -38.33 10.40 20.08
N ASP A 264 -38.46 9.23 19.55
CA ASP A 264 -39.56 8.33 19.79
C ASP A 264 -39.22 7.28 20.85
N ILE A 265 -40.24 6.91 21.67
CA ILE A 265 -40.15 5.70 22.49
C ILE A 265 -40.76 4.56 21.70
N THR A 266 -39.92 3.63 21.26
CA THR A 266 -40.35 2.37 20.65
C THR A 266 -40.32 1.24 21.68
N SER A 267 -41.21 0.26 21.54
CA SER A 267 -41.25 -0.84 22.50
C SER A 267 -41.65 -2.16 21.86
N GLU A 268 -41.13 -3.23 22.43
CA GLU A 268 -41.46 -4.60 22.08
C GLU A 268 -41.45 -5.52 23.30
N PHE A 269 -42.07 -6.69 23.16
CA PHE A 269 -42.03 -7.70 24.21
C PHE A 269 -41.79 -9.10 23.68
N THR A 270 -41.07 -9.90 24.46
CA THR A 270 -40.75 -11.30 24.14
C THR A 270 -41.30 -12.18 25.25
N ALA A 271 -42.17 -13.15 24.85
CA ALA A 271 -42.86 -14.04 25.80
C ALA A 271 -41.90 -14.91 26.63
N GLN A 272 -40.80 -15.35 26.02
CA GLN A 272 -39.80 -16.21 26.64
C GLN A 272 -38.44 -15.85 26.07
N ASP A 273 -37.53 -15.36 26.91
CA ASP A 273 -36.17 -14.99 26.50
C ASP A 273 -35.23 -16.22 26.47
N TRP A 274 -35.39 -17.03 25.42
CA TRP A 274 -34.54 -18.20 25.22
C TRP A 274 -33.12 -17.85 24.82
N ASP A 275 -32.90 -16.76 24.12
CA ASP A 275 -31.55 -16.31 23.74
C ASP A 275 -30.78 -15.79 24.94
N GLY A 276 -31.42 -14.98 25.78
CA GLY A 276 -30.85 -14.57 27.05
C GLY A 276 -30.59 -15.73 27.98
N PHE A 277 -31.51 -16.72 28.02
CA PHE A 277 -31.33 -17.95 28.79
C PHE A 277 -30.09 -18.72 28.32
N GLN A 278 -29.96 -18.98 27.02
CA GLN A 278 -28.81 -19.67 26.44
C GLN A 278 -27.50 -18.95 26.77
N LYS A 279 -27.47 -17.63 26.63
CA LYS A 279 -26.29 -16.82 26.96
C LYS A 279 -25.91 -16.95 28.43
N LEU A 280 -26.84 -16.73 29.34
CA LEU A 280 -26.56 -16.82 30.78
C LEU A 280 -26.13 -18.20 31.22
N VAL A 281 -26.73 -19.26 30.68
CA VAL A 281 -26.31 -20.64 30.95
C VAL A 281 -24.89 -20.89 30.45
N SER A 282 -24.55 -20.46 29.23
CA SER A 282 -23.21 -20.65 28.66
C SER A 282 -22.12 -19.95 29.47
N GLU A 283 -22.41 -18.78 30.04
CA GLU A 283 -21.51 -17.99 30.87
C GLU A 283 -21.46 -18.46 32.34
N SER A 284 -22.40 -19.33 32.76
CA SER A 284 -22.52 -19.79 34.13
C SER A 284 -21.58 -20.93 34.49
N ASN A 285 -21.46 -21.19 35.81
CA ASN A 285 -20.79 -22.36 36.34
C ASN A 285 -21.79 -23.47 36.79
N ILE A 286 -23.00 -23.47 36.22
CA ILE A 286 -24.02 -24.46 36.54
C ILE A 286 -23.55 -25.85 36.12
N GLN A 287 -23.77 -26.81 37.02
CA GLN A 287 -23.52 -28.23 36.71
C GLN A 287 -24.40 -28.65 35.52
N ASP A 288 -23.86 -29.50 34.64
CA ASP A 288 -24.57 -30.01 33.47
C ASP A 288 -25.03 -28.94 32.45
N LYS A 289 -24.37 -27.76 32.42
CA LYS A 289 -24.71 -26.70 31.47
C LYS A 289 -24.71 -27.14 30.00
N ASP A 290 -23.78 -28.04 29.65
CA ASP A 290 -23.68 -28.58 28.28
C ASP A 290 -24.90 -29.42 27.90
N LEU A 291 -25.49 -30.12 28.88
CA LEU A 291 -26.72 -30.87 28.69
C LEU A 291 -27.91 -29.89 28.44
N ILE A 292 -27.98 -28.81 29.22
CA ILE A 292 -29.01 -27.78 29.03
C ILE A 292 -28.91 -27.15 27.67
N LEU A 293 -27.70 -26.75 27.25
CA LEU A 293 -27.44 -26.17 25.91
C LEU A 293 -27.76 -27.15 24.79
N SER A 294 -27.51 -28.45 25.01
CA SER A 294 -27.88 -29.49 24.07
C SER A 294 -29.40 -29.62 23.92
N VAL A 295 -30.17 -29.58 25.00
CA VAL A 295 -31.63 -29.56 24.96
C VAL A 295 -32.15 -28.36 24.17
N LEU A 296 -31.58 -27.17 24.37
CA LEU A 296 -31.94 -25.97 23.60
C LEU A 296 -31.70 -26.13 22.11
N SER A 297 -30.64 -26.82 21.73
CA SER A 297 -30.32 -27.07 20.31
C SER A 297 -31.21 -28.13 19.66
N MET A 298 -31.67 -29.12 20.44
CA MET A 298 -32.51 -30.21 19.94
C MET A 298 -33.95 -29.80 19.68
N TYR A 299 -34.48 -28.91 20.50
CA TYR A 299 -35.90 -28.56 20.44
C TYR A 299 -36.07 -27.09 20.03
N SER A 300 -36.81 -26.85 18.98
CA SER A 300 -37.15 -25.48 18.52
C SER A 300 -38.47 -24.97 19.17
N ASP A 301 -39.34 -25.87 19.60
CA ASP A 301 -40.60 -25.50 20.25
C ASP A 301 -40.38 -25.04 21.68
N PRO A 302 -40.82 -23.82 22.05
CA PRO A 302 -40.61 -23.27 23.38
C PRO A 302 -41.26 -24.06 24.51
N GLU A 303 -42.43 -24.63 24.32
CA GLU A 303 -43.13 -25.41 25.35
C GLU A 303 -42.43 -26.76 25.59
N GLN A 304 -41.92 -27.35 24.53
CA GLN A 304 -41.12 -28.55 24.62
C GLN A 304 -39.75 -28.29 25.31
N ARG A 305 -39.08 -27.19 24.95
CA ARG A 305 -37.85 -26.74 25.66
C ARG A 305 -38.06 -26.63 27.17
N GLU A 306 -39.12 -25.90 27.55
CA GLU A 306 -39.47 -25.72 28.98
C GLU A 306 -39.69 -27.06 29.68
N LYS A 307 -40.46 -27.95 29.09
CA LYS A 307 -40.76 -29.29 29.64
C LYS A 307 -39.48 -30.12 29.84
N GLU A 308 -38.63 -30.19 28.84
CA GLU A 308 -37.40 -30.97 28.91
C GLU A 308 -36.40 -30.42 29.93
N ILE A 309 -36.26 -29.09 30.03
CA ILE A 309 -35.41 -28.47 31.06
C ILE A 309 -35.96 -28.69 32.46
N ARG A 310 -37.31 -28.65 32.65
CA ARG A 310 -37.93 -29.00 33.93
C ARG A 310 -37.72 -30.46 34.33
N ASN A 311 -37.65 -31.37 33.36
CA ASN A 311 -37.39 -32.80 33.60
C ASN A 311 -35.97 -33.03 34.17
N LEU A 312 -35.04 -32.09 34.00
CA LEU A 312 -33.71 -32.06 34.61
C LEU A 312 -33.79 -31.52 36.06
N SER A 313 -34.53 -32.20 36.93
CA SER A 313 -34.97 -31.71 38.24
C SER A 313 -33.87 -31.17 39.16
N SER A 314 -32.69 -31.81 39.19
CA SER A 314 -31.57 -31.34 40.04
C SER A 314 -30.94 -30.03 39.51
N VAL A 315 -30.99 -29.79 38.19
CA VAL A 315 -30.46 -28.61 37.52
C VAL A 315 -31.48 -27.47 37.53
N PHE A 316 -32.77 -27.79 37.44
CA PHE A 316 -33.84 -26.80 37.43
C PHE A 316 -33.89 -25.94 38.68
N ASP A 317 -33.66 -26.48 39.85
CA ASP A 317 -33.59 -25.72 41.10
C ASP A 317 -32.47 -24.70 41.13
N GLN A 318 -31.33 -25.03 40.50
CA GLN A 318 -30.21 -24.09 40.33
C GLN A 318 -30.53 -23.00 39.29
N LEU A 319 -31.10 -23.39 38.16
CA LEU A 319 -31.57 -22.44 37.14
C LEU A 319 -32.58 -21.45 37.68
N ALA A 320 -33.53 -21.93 38.50
CA ALA A 320 -34.58 -21.09 39.13
C ALA A 320 -34.03 -20.06 40.10
N LYS A 321 -32.87 -20.34 40.72
CA LYS A 321 -32.21 -19.43 41.66
C LYS A 321 -31.22 -18.48 40.98
N GLU A 322 -30.46 -18.96 40.01
CA GLU A 322 -29.32 -18.23 39.48
C GLU A 322 -29.59 -17.58 38.09
N ILE A 323 -30.34 -18.22 37.23
CA ILE A 323 -30.54 -17.78 35.81
C ILE A 323 -31.89 -17.10 35.60
N LEU A 324 -32.98 -17.80 35.94
CA LEU A 324 -34.33 -17.32 35.62
C LEU A 324 -34.67 -15.94 36.22
N PRO A 325 -34.20 -15.55 37.44
CA PRO A 325 -34.41 -14.21 37.94
C PRO A 325 -33.79 -13.10 37.08
N GLN A 326 -32.66 -13.37 36.42
CA GLN A 326 -31.97 -12.40 35.59
C GLN A 326 -32.72 -12.15 34.24
N LEU A 327 -33.63 -13.03 33.85
CA LEU A 327 -34.46 -12.93 32.65
C LEU A 327 -35.82 -12.25 32.87
N ARG A 328 -36.06 -11.72 34.03
CA ARG A 328 -37.30 -11.02 34.39
C ARG A 328 -37.09 -9.51 34.35
N TYR A 329 -36.84 -8.95 33.17
CA TYR A 329 -36.44 -7.57 33.01
C TYR A 329 -37.11 -6.87 31.81
N SER A 330 -37.07 -5.55 31.85
CA SER A 330 -37.16 -4.72 30.66
C SER A 330 -35.82 -4.03 30.45
N ARG A 331 -35.23 -4.18 29.27
CA ARG A 331 -34.09 -3.39 28.83
C ARG A 331 -34.59 -2.08 28.28
N ILE A 332 -33.98 -1.00 28.73
CA ILE A 332 -34.18 0.34 28.23
C ILE A 332 -32.90 0.78 27.58
N SER A 333 -32.94 1.14 26.28
CA SER A 333 -31.76 1.56 25.50
C SER A 333 -32.02 2.95 24.93
N ALA A 334 -31.17 3.91 25.21
CA ALA A 334 -31.19 5.22 24.56
C ALA A 334 -30.04 5.34 23.56
N SER A 335 -30.37 5.74 22.32
CA SER A 335 -29.41 6.09 21.28
C SER A 335 -29.10 7.58 21.41
N ILE A 336 -27.85 7.91 21.75
CA ILE A 336 -27.40 9.28 22.00
C ILE A 336 -26.28 9.62 21.03
N ASN A 337 -26.50 10.61 20.17
CA ASN A 337 -25.51 11.16 19.28
C ASN A 337 -24.74 12.27 19.96
N THR A 338 -23.42 12.17 19.97
CA THR A 338 -22.53 13.30 20.28
C THR A 338 -22.13 13.94 18.94
N ILE A 339 -22.47 15.22 18.76
CA ILE A 339 -22.24 15.97 17.53
C ILE A 339 -20.96 16.79 17.70
N GLY A 340 -19.93 16.47 16.93
CA GLY A 340 -18.69 17.23 16.84
C GLY A 340 -18.83 18.50 16.01
N ARG A 341 -17.77 19.31 15.97
CA ARG A 341 -17.72 20.57 15.23
C ARG A 341 -17.98 20.36 13.73
N SER A 342 -18.63 21.31 13.09
CA SER A 342 -18.73 21.36 11.62
C SER A 342 -17.39 21.73 10.96
N ASP A 343 -17.32 21.63 9.64
CA ASP A 343 -16.14 22.03 8.86
C ASP A 343 -15.80 23.51 9.08
N GLU A 344 -16.83 24.35 9.12
CA GLU A 344 -16.71 25.80 9.34
C GLU A 344 -16.24 26.10 10.77
N GLU A 345 -16.76 25.40 11.75
CA GLU A 345 -16.37 25.53 13.16
C GLU A 345 -14.93 25.08 13.40
N ILE A 346 -14.51 23.95 12.79
CA ILE A 346 -13.11 23.48 12.82
C ILE A 346 -12.19 24.53 12.19
N ALA A 347 -12.55 25.05 11.02
CA ALA A 347 -11.75 26.06 10.32
C ALA A 347 -11.66 27.39 11.10
N ALA A 348 -12.75 27.81 11.74
CA ALA A 348 -12.76 28.98 12.59
C ALA A 348 -11.90 28.78 13.86
N GLN A 349 -12.09 27.64 14.53
CA GLN A 349 -11.35 27.28 15.74
C GLN A 349 -9.85 27.15 15.48
N TYR A 350 -9.46 26.59 14.32
CA TYR A 350 -8.05 26.53 13.93
C TYR A 350 -7.41 27.90 13.82
N LYS A 351 -8.13 28.90 13.33
CA LYS A 351 -7.64 30.29 13.19
C LYS A 351 -7.62 31.05 14.51
N GLU A 352 -8.61 30.83 15.37
CA GLU A 352 -8.75 31.53 16.62
C GLU A 352 -7.84 30.94 17.70
N ASP A 353 -7.99 29.66 18.00
CA ASP A 353 -7.18 28.91 18.97
C ASP A 353 -7.13 27.43 18.61
N PRO A 354 -6.12 26.98 17.86
CA PRO A 354 -6.00 25.58 17.45
C PRO A 354 -5.79 24.61 18.63
N THR A 355 -5.45 25.12 19.84
CA THR A 355 -5.24 24.24 21.00
C THR A 355 -6.52 23.57 21.49
N GLN A 356 -7.68 24.06 21.07
CA GLN A 356 -8.99 23.50 21.38
C GLN A 356 -9.41 22.36 20.43
N LEU A 357 -8.65 22.13 19.36
CA LEU A 357 -8.92 21.06 18.42
C LEU A 357 -8.25 19.76 18.85
N SER A 358 -8.98 18.65 18.74
CA SER A 358 -8.42 17.30 18.90
C SER A 358 -7.45 16.97 17.77
N ILE A 359 -6.65 15.92 17.95
CA ILE A 359 -5.77 15.43 16.88
C ILE A 359 -6.57 15.02 15.63
N ASP A 360 -7.73 14.39 15.81
CA ASP A 360 -8.58 13.96 14.71
C ASP A 360 -9.13 15.16 13.93
N GLU A 361 -9.57 16.23 14.63
CA GLU A 361 -10.02 17.48 14.00
C GLU A 361 -8.88 18.21 13.27
N LEU A 362 -7.66 18.26 13.82
CA LEU A 362 -6.50 18.87 13.15
C LEU A 362 -6.13 18.11 11.89
N LEU A 363 -6.06 16.78 11.95
CA LEU A 363 -5.75 15.96 10.77
C LEU A 363 -6.85 16.09 9.71
N TYR A 364 -8.12 16.10 10.14
CA TYR A 364 -9.26 16.30 9.25
C TYR A 364 -9.25 17.69 8.61
N ALA A 365 -8.94 18.76 9.36
CA ALA A 365 -8.81 20.11 8.82
C ALA A 365 -7.83 20.18 7.65
N ALA A 366 -6.71 19.46 7.74
CA ALA A 366 -5.73 19.40 6.65
C ALA A 366 -6.26 18.71 5.39
N THR A 367 -7.31 17.87 5.47
CA THR A 367 -7.95 17.26 4.29
C THR A 367 -8.84 18.24 3.52
N LYS A 368 -9.22 19.37 4.12
CA LYS A 368 -10.13 20.37 3.54
C LYS A 368 -9.43 21.41 2.67
N THR A 369 -8.14 21.38 2.57
CA THR A 369 -7.36 22.27 1.68
C THR A 369 -6.49 21.46 0.73
N ASP A 370 -6.29 21.96 -0.49
CA ASP A 370 -5.32 21.40 -1.44
C ASP A 370 -3.96 22.13 -1.36
N ASN A 371 -3.88 23.22 -0.60
CA ASN A 371 -2.66 23.99 -0.43
C ASN A 371 -1.67 23.24 0.50
N VAL A 372 -0.60 22.73 -0.07
CA VAL A 372 0.41 21.96 0.65
C VAL A 372 1.09 22.74 1.77
N ASN A 373 1.22 24.07 1.65
CA ASN A 373 1.80 24.91 2.71
C ASN A 373 0.85 24.99 3.91
N GLU A 374 -0.44 25.15 3.65
CA GLU A 374 -1.46 25.16 4.70
C GLU A 374 -1.55 23.78 5.38
N LYS A 375 -1.51 22.69 4.62
CA LYS A 375 -1.41 21.33 5.19
C LYS A 375 -0.21 21.19 6.12
N GLU A 376 0.97 21.62 5.67
CA GLU A 376 2.19 21.55 6.47
C GLU A 376 2.05 22.33 7.79
N ASP A 377 1.45 23.53 7.77
CA ASP A 377 1.29 24.34 8.96
C ASP A 377 0.29 23.72 9.96
N ILE A 378 -0.80 23.12 9.46
CA ILE A 378 -1.74 22.37 10.28
C ILE A 378 -1.05 21.15 10.91
N TYR A 379 -0.28 20.39 10.14
CA TYR A 379 0.44 19.22 10.66
C TYR A 379 1.55 19.60 11.64
N LYS A 380 2.24 20.74 11.48
CA LYS A 380 3.17 21.27 12.49
C LYS A 380 2.46 21.58 13.80
N THR A 381 1.26 22.15 13.71
CA THR A 381 0.42 22.41 14.88
C THR A 381 0.03 21.09 15.57
N ALA A 382 -0.38 20.09 14.80
CA ALA A 382 -0.69 18.75 15.32
C ALA A 382 0.52 18.09 16.01
N VAL A 383 1.71 18.15 15.43
CA VAL A 383 2.96 17.64 16.04
C VAL A 383 3.26 18.37 17.36
N LYS A 384 3.08 19.69 17.41
CA LYS A 384 3.33 20.48 18.63
C LYS A 384 2.39 20.12 19.76
N GLN A 385 1.09 19.92 19.47
CA GLN A 385 0.08 19.63 20.49
C GLN A 385 0.04 18.15 20.87
N TYR A 386 0.27 17.26 19.90
CA TYR A 386 0.17 15.80 20.06
C TYR A 386 1.49 15.10 19.73
N PRO A 387 2.57 15.36 20.49
CA PRO A 387 3.92 14.88 20.17
C PRO A 387 4.10 13.36 20.24
N ASN A 388 3.11 12.64 20.72
CA ASN A 388 3.12 11.17 20.82
C ASN A 388 2.17 10.50 19.79
N ASP A 389 1.50 11.26 18.92
CA ASP A 389 0.67 10.70 17.87
C ASP A 389 1.47 10.57 16.56
N TYR A 390 1.68 9.33 16.10
CA TYR A 390 2.47 9.05 14.90
C TYR A 390 1.87 9.66 13.63
N ARG A 391 0.54 9.83 13.57
CA ARG A 391 -0.19 10.34 12.41
C ARG A 391 0.22 11.77 12.09
N ALA A 392 0.42 12.59 13.13
CA ALA A 392 0.86 13.97 12.95
C ALA A 392 2.23 14.06 12.25
N TYR A 393 3.19 13.24 12.69
CA TYR A 393 4.51 13.17 12.07
C TYR A 393 4.47 12.58 10.67
N ASN A 394 3.71 11.48 10.46
CA ASN A 394 3.58 10.89 9.14
C ASN A 394 3.03 11.90 8.12
N ASN A 395 1.96 12.61 8.46
CA ASN A 395 1.30 13.54 7.55
C ASN A 395 2.10 14.83 7.37
N LEU A 396 2.87 15.28 8.39
CA LEU A 396 3.85 16.36 8.23
C LEU A 396 4.95 15.94 7.25
N GLY A 397 5.52 14.74 7.41
CA GLY A 397 6.51 14.20 6.48
C GLY A 397 5.97 14.08 5.06
N MET A 398 4.71 13.70 4.89
CA MET A 398 4.04 13.66 3.59
C MET A 398 3.98 15.05 2.93
N ALA A 399 3.55 16.08 3.66
CA ALA A 399 3.50 17.45 3.13
C ALA A 399 4.89 17.96 2.73
N GLN A 400 5.92 17.66 3.55
CA GLN A 400 7.31 18.00 3.25
C GLN A 400 7.87 17.26 2.04
N TYR A 401 7.52 15.98 1.88
CA TYR A 401 7.90 15.17 0.72
C TYR A 401 7.35 15.78 -0.57
N VAL A 402 6.06 16.13 -0.60
CA VAL A 402 5.41 16.77 -1.76
C VAL A 402 6.06 18.12 -2.11
N LYS A 403 6.60 18.85 -1.12
CA LYS A 403 7.36 20.09 -1.30
C LYS A 403 8.82 19.87 -1.73
N GLY A 404 9.30 18.64 -1.79
CA GLY A 404 10.70 18.30 -2.09
C GLY A 404 11.66 18.43 -0.89
N ASN A 405 11.15 18.64 0.31
CA ASN A 405 11.95 18.73 1.55
C ASN A 405 12.22 17.32 2.11
N TYR A 406 12.92 16.49 1.36
CA TYR A 406 13.07 15.06 1.62
C TYR A 406 13.81 14.72 2.92
N ASN A 407 14.75 15.55 3.38
CA ASN A 407 15.46 15.34 4.64
C ASN A 407 14.53 15.52 5.85
N ASP A 408 13.70 16.55 5.84
CA ASP A 408 12.72 16.80 6.90
C ASP A 408 11.63 15.74 6.87
N ALA A 409 11.14 15.39 5.66
CA ALA A 409 10.19 14.29 5.48
C ALA A 409 10.72 12.98 6.06
N LYS A 410 11.98 12.62 5.77
CA LYS A 410 12.63 11.43 6.33
C LYS A 410 12.61 11.44 7.85
N ALA A 411 13.04 12.53 8.48
CA ALA A 411 13.09 12.63 9.94
C ALA A 411 11.68 12.45 10.57
N ASN A 412 10.64 13.01 9.93
CA ASN A 412 9.28 12.88 10.40
C ASN A 412 8.73 11.46 10.17
N PHE A 413 9.01 10.80 9.04
CA PHE A 413 8.63 9.40 8.83
C PHE A 413 9.34 8.44 9.79
N GLU A 414 10.62 8.66 10.09
CA GLU A 414 11.36 7.90 11.10
C GLU A 414 10.75 8.07 12.49
N LYS A 415 10.36 9.30 12.85
CA LYS A 415 9.66 9.57 14.11
C LYS A 415 8.30 8.87 14.16
N ALA A 416 7.51 8.94 13.09
CA ALA A 416 6.22 8.25 12.99
C ALA A 416 6.39 6.72 13.16
N ALA A 417 7.35 6.12 12.47
CA ALA A 417 7.66 4.69 12.59
C ALA A 417 8.15 4.31 14.00
N SER A 418 8.86 5.19 14.69
CA SER A 418 9.30 4.96 16.07
C SER A 418 8.13 4.98 17.06
N LEU A 419 7.12 5.83 16.82
CA LEU A 419 5.91 5.93 17.66
C LEU A 419 4.92 4.80 17.38
N ASN A 420 4.79 4.38 16.11
CA ASN A 420 3.99 3.23 15.70
C ASN A 420 4.75 2.36 14.70
N PRO A 421 5.51 1.36 15.17
CA PRO A 421 6.26 0.45 14.29
C PRO A 421 5.39 -0.41 13.36
N ASN A 422 4.08 -0.47 13.59
CA ASN A 422 3.14 -1.22 12.77
C ASN A 422 2.44 -0.36 11.71
N SER A 423 2.71 0.96 11.64
CA SER A 423 2.12 1.82 10.61
C SER A 423 2.61 1.45 9.21
N ASP A 424 1.70 1.02 8.36
CA ASP A 424 1.98 0.70 6.96
C ASP A 424 2.31 1.98 6.18
N GLU A 425 1.67 3.10 6.50
CA GLU A 425 1.91 4.40 5.88
C GLU A 425 3.36 4.87 6.12
N ALA A 426 3.81 4.85 7.38
CA ALA A 426 5.16 5.28 7.72
C ALA A 426 6.23 4.39 7.08
N LYS A 427 6.00 3.06 7.03
CA LYS A 427 6.90 2.11 6.36
C LYS A 427 6.99 2.38 4.86
N MET A 428 5.83 2.53 4.18
CA MET A 428 5.80 2.86 2.75
C MET A 428 6.56 4.16 2.47
N ASN A 429 6.30 5.20 3.25
CA ASN A 429 6.90 6.51 3.07
C ASN A 429 8.43 6.48 3.28
N LEU A 430 8.90 5.72 4.27
CA LEU A 430 10.34 5.43 4.43
C LEU A 430 10.91 4.65 3.26
N GLY A 431 10.14 3.72 2.69
CA GLY A 431 10.51 2.99 1.48
C GLY A 431 10.75 3.92 0.29
N LEU A 432 9.90 4.95 0.10
CA LEU A 432 10.10 5.98 -0.93
C LEU A 432 11.41 6.75 -0.73
N ILE A 433 11.71 7.16 0.49
CA ILE A 433 12.99 7.82 0.83
C ILE A 433 14.19 6.91 0.54
N LYS A 434 14.11 5.63 0.88
CA LYS A 434 15.16 4.64 0.58
C LYS A 434 15.36 4.45 -0.92
N MET A 435 14.27 4.39 -1.70
CA MET A 435 14.31 4.35 -3.16
C MET A 435 15.09 5.54 -3.76
N MET A 436 14.82 6.75 -3.28
CA MET A 436 15.50 7.97 -3.74
C MET A 436 17.00 7.93 -3.41
N ASN A 437 17.37 7.32 -2.30
CA ASN A 437 18.77 7.12 -1.88
C ASN A 437 19.41 5.88 -2.51
N LYS A 438 18.74 5.20 -3.46
CA LYS A 438 19.19 3.97 -4.12
C LYS A 438 19.40 2.78 -3.17
N ASP A 439 18.84 2.84 -1.95
CA ASP A 439 18.76 1.69 -1.04
C ASP A 439 17.58 0.80 -1.44
N TYR A 440 17.74 0.08 -2.54
CA TYR A 440 16.67 -0.76 -3.09
C TYR A 440 16.33 -1.96 -2.20
N ASN A 441 17.31 -2.50 -1.47
CA ASN A 441 17.06 -3.59 -0.52
C ASN A 441 16.21 -3.12 0.66
N GLY A 442 16.57 -2.01 1.26
CA GLY A 442 15.81 -1.41 2.33
C GLY A 442 14.43 -0.93 1.88
N ALA A 443 14.29 -0.44 0.63
CA ALA A 443 12.99 -0.08 0.07
C ALA A 443 12.09 -1.31 -0.08
N ARG A 444 12.61 -2.42 -0.60
CA ARG A 444 11.87 -3.68 -0.73
C ARG A 444 11.33 -4.20 0.60
N GLU A 445 12.16 -4.17 1.64
CA GLU A 445 11.76 -4.59 3.00
C GLU A 445 10.66 -3.69 3.56
N ALA A 446 10.81 -2.38 3.38
CA ALA A 446 9.83 -1.39 3.82
C ALA A 446 8.48 -1.57 3.11
N PHE A 447 8.48 -1.68 1.78
CA PHE A 447 7.27 -1.92 0.99
C PHE A 447 6.63 -3.27 1.29
N GLY A 448 7.42 -4.34 1.44
CA GLY A 448 6.93 -5.68 1.77
C GLY A 448 6.21 -5.75 3.12
N SER A 449 6.48 -4.83 4.03
CA SER A 449 5.84 -4.72 5.34
C SER A 449 4.75 -3.65 5.42
N ALA A 450 4.35 -3.06 4.29
CA ALA A 450 3.40 -1.94 4.18
C ALA A 450 2.21 -2.25 3.24
N ALA A 451 1.72 -3.49 3.25
CA ALA A 451 0.78 -4.01 2.25
C ALA A 451 -0.57 -3.25 2.20
N ASN A 452 -0.98 -2.63 3.30
CA ASN A 452 -2.26 -1.90 3.38
C ASN A 452 -2.10 -0.38 3.21
N ALA A 453 -0.88 0.12 2.96
CA ALA A 453 -0.67 1.54 2.73
C ALA A 453 -1.31 1.98 1.40
N GLU A 454 -2.01 3.10 1.41
CA GLU A 454 -2.51 3.71 0.18
C GLU A 454 -1.33 4.09 -0.73
N GLY A 455 -1.42 3.79 -2.03
CA GLY A 455 -0.36 4.06 -2.99
C GLY A 455 0.79 3.04 -3.03
N ILE A 456 0.75 1.97 -2.24
CA ILE A 456 1.82 0.96 -2.21
C ILE A 456 2.09 0.35 -3.60
N ASN A 457 1.06 0.16 -4.41
CA ASN A 457 1.20 -0.39 -5.76
C ASN A 457 2.00 0.54 -6.69
N GLU A 458 1.82 1.87 -6.59
CA GLU A 458 2.62 2.86 -7.30
C GLU A 458 4.09 2.80 -6.85
N ALA A 459 4.33 2.74 -5.54
CA ALA A 459 5.68 2.64 -4.99
C ALA A 459 6.39 1.36 -5.44
N MET A 460 5.69 0.23 -5.39
CA MET A 460 6.20 -1.07 -5.88
C MET A 460 6.46 -1.05 -7.39
N GLY A 461 5.58 -0.40 -8.16
CA GLY A 461 5.78 -0.24 -9.60
C GLY A 461 7.07 0.51 -9.93
N VAL A 462 7.35 1.61 -9.24
CA VAL A 462 8.61 2.35 -9.41
C VAL A 462 9.81 1.52 -8.93
N TYR A 463 9.66 0.77 -7.86
CA TYR A 463 10.70 -0.16 -7.40
C TYR A 463 11.07 -1.16 -8.51
N TYR A 464 10.10 -1.85 -9.10
CA TYR A 464 10.36 -2.82 -10.17
C TYR A 464 10.92 -2.17 -11.44
N LEU A 465 10.47 -0.95 -11.79
CA LEU A 465 11.09 -0.18 -12.87
C LEU A 465 12.60 0.01 -12.64
N ARG A 466 12.98 0.39 -11.43
CA ARG A 466 14.39 0.57 -11.05
C ARG A 466 15.19 -0.73 -11.01
N GLN A 467 14.51 -1.87 -10.83
CA GLN A 467 15.15 -3.20 -10.90
C GLN A 467 15.23 -3.75 -12.34
N GLY A 468 14.60 -3.09 -13.31
CA GLY A 468 14.53 -3.58 -14.69
C GLY A 468 13.50 -4.68 -14.92
N ASP A 469 12.66 -4.98 -13.93
CA ASP A 469 11.54 -5.91 -14.06
C ASP A 469 10.29 -5.17 -14.55
N TYR A 470 10.28 -4.86 -15.84
CA TYR A 470 9.25 -4.03 -16.46
C TYR A 470 7.89 -4.71 -16.51
N GLN A 471 7.86 -6.05 -16.60
CA GLN A 471 6.62 -6.81 -16.60
C GLN A 471 5.92 -6.74 -15.24
N THR A 472 6.68 -6.95 -14.15
CA THR A 472 6.13 -6.84 -12.79
C THR A 472 5.79 -5.40 -12.45
N ALA A 473 6.57 -4.43 -12.93
CA ALA A 473 6.25 -3.01 -12.78
C ALA A 473 4.90 -2.66 -13.41
N ALA A 474 4.66 -3.05 -14.67
CA ALA A 474 3.38 -2.78 -15.34
C ALA A 474 2.19 -3.42 -14.62
N LYS A 475 2.36 -4.63 -14.08
CA LYS A 475 1.33 -5.29 -13.26
C LYS A 475 1.08 -4.55 -11.94
N ALA A 476 2.12 -4.07 -11.27
CA ALA A 476 1.99 -3.35 -10.01
C ALA A 476 1.24 -2.02 -10.19
N PHE A 477 1.53 -1.27 -11.26
CA PHE A 477 0.80 -0.05 -11.59
C PHE A 477 -0.68 -0.29 -11.92
N GLY A 478 -1.03 -1.46 -12.48
CA GLY A 478 -2.40 -1.78 -12.86
C GLY A 478 -3.00 -0.72 -13.79
N ASP A 479 -4.16 -0.16 -13.39
CA ASP A 479 -4.89 0.85 -14.16
C ASP A 479 -4.44 2.31 -13.87
N SER A 480 -3.30 2.52 -13.19
CA SER A 480 -2.76 3.85 -12.89
C SER A 480 -2.56 4.67 -14.17
N LYS A 481 -2.89 5.97 -14.09
CA LYS A 481 -2.72 6.95 -15.17
C LYS A 481 -1.58 7.91 -14.85
N SER A 482 -0.42 7.33 -14.55
CA SER A 482 0.81 8.06 -14.22
C SER A 482 1.88 7.89 -15.31
N ASN A 483 2.84 8.83 -15.34
CA ASN A 483 4.00 8.72 -16.21
C ASN A 483 4.84 7.47 -15.92
N ASN A 484 4.96 7.06 -14.66
CA ASN A 484 5.66 5.84 -14.29
C ASN A 484 4.96 4.59 -14.83
N ALA A 485 3.62 4.54 -14.78
CA ALA A 485 2.85 3.44 -15.35
C ALA A 485 3.07 3.33 -16.87
N ALA A 486 2.98 4.46 -17.58
CA ALA A 486 3.24 4.50 -19.01
C ALA A 486 4.68 4.08 -19.34
N LEU A 487 5.65 4.52 -18.54
CA LEU A 487 7.05 4.11 -18.70
C LEU A 487 7.22 2.59 -18.57
N ALA A 488 6.58 1.98 -17.56
CA ALA A 488 6.60 0.52 -17.40
C ALA A 488 6.05 -0.20 -18.63
N GLN A 489 4.95 0.30 -19.18
CA GLN A 489 4.33 -0.24 -20.39
C GLN A 489 5.24 -0.06 -21.64
N ILE A 490 5.89 1.10 -21.79
CA ILE A 490 6.86 1.34 -22.89
C ILE A 490 8.02 0.34 -22.82
N LEU A 491 8.61 0.19 -21.63
CA LEU A 491 9.76 -0.68 -21.43
C LEU A 491 9.38 -2.17 -21.53
N ASN A 492 8.12 -2.49 -21.21
CA ASN A 492 7.52 -3.82 -21.44
C ASN A 492 7.06 -4.02 -22.91
N LYS A 493 7.25 -3.01 -23.78
CA LYS A 493 6.87 -2.99 -25.21
C LYS A 493 5.36 -3.05 -25.47
N ASP A 494 4.55 -2.72 -24.49
CA ASP A 494 3.10 -2.56 -24.66
C ASP A 494 2.78 -1.09 -25.02
N TYR A 495 3.08 -0.73 -26.27
CA TYR A 495 2.96 0.66 -26.73
C TYR A 495 1.51 1.14 -26.82
N SER A 496 0.56 0.22 -27.06
CA SER A 496 -0.86 0.58 -27.12
C SER A 496 -1.40 0.98 -25.73
N ALA A 497 -1.07 0.18 -24.71
CA ALA A 497 -1.42 0.52 -23.33
C ALA A 497 -0.73 1.82 -22.88
N ALA A 498 0.55 1.99 -23.23
CA ALA A 498 1.32 3.18 -22.91
C ALA A 498 0.70 4.45 -23.51
N GLN A 499 0.27 4.42 -24.77
CA GLN A 499 -0.40 5.55 -25.41
C GLN A 499 -1.68 5.92 -24.67
N SER A 500 -2.55 4.94 -24.40
CA SER A 500 -3.81 5.14 -23.68
C SER A 500 -3.59 5.70 -22.26
N THR A 501 -2.52 5.24 -21.59
CA THR A 501 -2.16 5.73 -20.25
C THR A 501 -1.68 7.17 -20.31
N LEU A 502 -0.80 7.53 -21.26
CA LEU A 502 -0.27 8.88 -21.42
C LEU A 502 -1.36 9.91 -21.77
N GLU A 503 -2.31 9.54 -22.64
CA GLU A 503 -3.46 10.38 -23.01
C GLU A 503 -4.39 10.64 -21.82
N ALA A 504 -4.41 9.74 -20.83
CA ALA A 504 -5.23 9.84 -19.64
C ALA A 504 -4.53 10.51 -18.43
N VAL A 505 -3.27 10.95 -18.56
CA VAL A 505 -2.54 11.66 -17.50
C VAL A 505 -3.24 13.00 -17.22
N LYS A 506 -3.71 13.22 -15.98
CA LYS A 506 -4.48 14.41 -15.62
C LYS A 506 -3.71 15.72 -15.72
N ALA A 507 -2.41 15.70 -15.45
CA ALA A 507 -1.52 16.87 -15.50
C ALA A 507 -0.29 16.55 -16.34
N PRO A 508 -0.42 16.53 -17.69
CA PRO A 508 0.67 16.21 -18.58
C PRO A 508 1.79 17.26 -18.50
N ASN A 509 3.03 16.78 -18.53
CA ASN A 509 4.24 17.59 -18.45
C ASN A 509 5.23 17.21 -19.57
N ALA A 510 6.43 17.81 -19.57
CA ALA A 510 7.45 17.52 -20.58
C ALA A 510 7.79 16.01 -20.69
N THR A 511 7.82 15.30 -19.57
CA THR A 511 8.07 13.82 -19.55
C THR A 511 6.94 13.06 -20.24
N THR A 512 5.67 13.49 -20.03
CA THR A 512 4.51 12.88 -20.70
C THR A 512 4.63 13.00 -22.21
N TYR A 513 4.89 14.21 -22.72
CA TYR A 513 5.02 14.46 -24.16
C TYR A 513 6.25 13.76 -24.76
N TYR A 514 7.37 13.74 -24.04
CA TYR A 514 8.54 12.99 -24.45
C TYR A 514 8.23 11.48 -24.61
N MET A 515 7.52 10.89 -23.66
CA MET A 515 7.14 9.47 -23.76
C MET A 515 6.13 9.21 -24.88
N MET A 516 5.21 10.15 -25.16
CA MET A 516 4.33 10.06 -26.35
C MET A 516 5.15 10.02 -27.63
N ALA A 517 6.17 10.88 -27.76
CA ALA A 517 7.09 10.86 -28.91
C ALA A 517 7.87 9.53 -28.99
N VAL A 518 8.30 8.97 -27.87
CA VAL A 518 8.95 7.64 -27.83
C VAL A 518 8.00 6.54 -28.34
N VAL A 519 6.73 6.55 -27.90
CA VAL A 519 5.71 5.59 -28.36
C VAL A 519 5.49 5.74 -29.86
N ALA A 520 5.32 6.97 -30.36
CA ALA A 520 5.13 7.26 -31.78
C ALA A 520 6.33 6.75 -32.61
N ALA A 521 7.55 7.00 -32.17
CA ALA A 521 8.77 6.50 -32.85
C ALA A 521 8.84 4.98 -32.86
N ARG A 522 8.45 4.31 -31.77
CA ARG A 522 8.45 2.83 -31.65
C ARG A 522 7.35 2.16 -32.46
N THR A 523 6.28 2.89 -32.79
CA THR A 523 5.15 2.40 -33.61
C THR A 523 5.22 2.88 -35.07
N ASN A 524 6.33 3.49 -35.51
CA ASN A 524 6.56 4.07 -36.83
C ASN A 524 5.54 5.16 -37.22
N ASN A 525 5.01 5.88 -36.27
CA ASN A 525 4.12 7.02 -36.50
C ASN A 525 4.92 8.32 -36.55
N GLU A 526 5.60 8.58 -37.67
CA GLU A 526 6.48 9.74 -37.84
C GLU A 526 5.77 11.09 -37.65
N GLN A 527 4.47 11.18 -37.96
CA GLN A 527 3.70 12.43 -37.83
C GLN A 527 3.46 12.81 -36.36
N ALA A 528 3.39 11.84 -35.46
CA ALA A 528 3.17 12.07 -34.05
C ALA A 528 4.47 12.29 -33.25
N VAL A 529 5.65 12.19 -33.89
CA VAL A 529 6.95 12.44 -33.23
C VAL A 529 7.24 13.94 -33.12
N TYR A 530 6.68 14.75 -34.03
CA TYR A 530 6.86 16.21 -34.11
C TYR A 530 5.63 16.95 -33.62
#